data_8f1c454fcae152abdef6b2d7895148c1
#
_entry.id   8f1c454fcae152abdef6b2d7895148c1
#
_cell.length_a   1.000
_cell.length_b   1.000
_cell.length_c   1.000
_cell.angle_alpha   90.00
_cell.angle_beta   90.00
_cell.angle_gamma   90.00
#
_symmetry.space_group_name_H-M   'P 1'
#
loop_
_entity.id
_entity.type
_entity.pdbx_description
1 polymer ?
#
loop_
_entity_poly.entity_id
_entity_poly.type
_entity_poly.pdbx_seq_one_letter_code
_entity_poly.pdbx_strand_id
1 'polypeptide(L)'
;PECYEINGKYYLVATFGSEKHKGIQILQSDTPDGTFQIMTETPLTPDDWNCIDGMLYQEKEKIYLIFSHSFEDVPAGDMCMVELEENLSCIKGKIITLFSAKDADWAVPIPFAKAEFGMDGDVYFTDGPAVYRQQNGKLLILWSSWGEKGYTVGQAVSDSGKIEGPWRHLEQIVFGPDGGHGMFFHTKEGALKYL
;
A
#
# COMPACT_ATOMS: atom_id res chain seq x y z
N PRO A 1 9.86 1.76 0.77
CA PRO A 1 9.97 0.81 1.89
C PRO A 1 9.55 1.47 3.20
N GLU A 2 8.93 0.70 4.09
CA GLU A 2 8.49 1.15 5.41
C GLU A 2 9.07 0.25 6.50
N CYS A 3 9.38 0.85 7.66
CA CYS A 3 9.96 0.15 8.80
C CYS A 3 9.00 0.15 9.99
N TYR A 4 8.83 -1.03 10.61
CA TYR A 4 7.93 -1.26 11.73
C TYR A 4 8.65 -1.90 12.90
N GLU A 5 8.31 -1.49 14.12
CA GLU A 5 8.68 -2.21 15.33
C GLU A 5 7.50 -3.09 15.77
N ILE A 6 7.71 -4.40 15.83
CA ILE A 6 6.71 -5.37 16.29
C ILE A 6 7.39 -6.34 17.26
N ASN A 7 6.90 -6.37 18.49
CA ASN A 7 7.41 -7.26 19.56
C ASN A 7 8.93 -7.14 19.79
N GLY A 8 9.48 -5.91 19.72
CA GLY A 8 10.90 -5.62 19.98
C GLY A 8 11.83 -6.02 18.83
N LYS A 9 11.30 -6.31 17.65
CA LYS A 9 12.05 -6.52 16.41
C LYS A 9 11.64 -5.49 15.36
N TYR A 10 12.52 -5.25 14.41
CA TYR A 10 12.33 -4.28 13.34
C TYR A 10 12.12 -4.99 12.01
N TYR A 11 11.09 -4.59 11.30
CA TYR A 11 10.70 -5.18 10.02
C TYR A 11 10.67 -4.12 8.94
N LEU A 12 11.40 -4.35 7.87
CA LEU A 12 11.42 -3.49 6.69
C LEU A 12 10.62 -4.17 5.59
N VAL A 13 9.55 -3.53 5.16
CA VAL A 13 8.74 -3.98 4.02
C VAL A 13 9.23 -3.27 2.78
N ALA A 14 9.59 -4.02 1.74
CA ALA A 14 10.13 -3.45 0.52
C ALA A 14 9.71 -4.23 -0.72
N THR A 15 9.61 -3.52 -1.83
CA THR A 15 9.42 -4.10 -3.16
C THR A 15 10.77 -4.52 -3.73
N PHE A 16 10.85 -5.76 -4.20
CA PHE A 16 12.00 -6.27 -4.94
C PHE A 16 11.59 -6.65 -6.36
N GLY A 17 12.40 -6.22 -7.32
CA GLY A 17 12.20 -6.57 -8.73
C GLY A 17 13.09 -7.73 -9.15
N SER A 18 12.54 -8.58 -10.02
CA SER A 18 13.27 -9.55 -10.82
C SER A 18 13.18 -9.18 -12.30
N GLU A 19 13.74 -10.00 -13.19
CA GLU A 19 13.58 -9.81 -14.64
C GLU A 19 12.12 -9.96 -15.12
N LYS A 20 11.27 -10.60 -14.31
CA LYS A 20 9.89 -10.95 -14.70
C LYS A 20 8.83 -10.18 -13.92
N HIS A 21 8.99 -10.11 -12.60
CA HIS A 21 7.95 -9.57 -11.71
C HIS A 21 8.55 -8.76 -10.56
N LYS A 22 7.71 -7.89 -10.00
CA LYS A 22 7.97 -7.16 -8.76
C LYS A 22 7.17 -7.81 -7.63
N GLY A 23 7.79 -8.00 -6.49
CA GLY A 23 7.13 -8.61 -5.34
C GLY A 23 7.54 -7.99 -4.02
N ILE A 24 6.74 -8.19 -3.00
CA ILE A 24 6.96 -7.62 -1.68
C ILE A 24 7.62 -8.64 -0.78
N GLN A 25 8.72 -8.24 -0.15
CA GLN A 25 9.42 -9.01 0.87
C GLN A 25 9.51 -8.23 2.17
N ILE A 26 9.63 -8.97 3.26
CA ILE A 26 9.89 -8.45 4.59
C ILE A 26 11.29 -8.85 5.00
N LEU A 27 12.03 -7.87 5.51
CA LEU A 27 13.35 -8.08 6.10
C LEU A 27 13.25 -7.81 7.60
N GLN A 28 14.04 -8.50 8.40
CA GLN A 28 14.05 -8.38 9.86
C GLN A 28 15.41 -7.95 10.37
N SER A 29 15.42 -7.13 11.42
CA SER A 29 16.60 -6.79 12.22
C SER A 29 16.25 -6.75 13.71
N ASP A 30 17.27 -6.95 14.56
CA ASP A 30 17.12 -6.82 16.02
C ASP A 30 17.21 -5.35 16.48
N THR A 31 17.72 -4.44 15.65
CA THR A 31 17.81 -3.01 15.94
C THR A 31 17.44 -2.18 14.71
N PRO A 32 16.95 -0.92 14.90
CA PRO A 32 16.47 -0.10 13.79
C PRO A 32 17.57 0.33 12.81
N ASP A 33 18.81 0.35 13.26
CA ASP A 33 20.03 0.69 12.53
C ASP A 33 20.91 -0.52 12.20
N GLY A 34 20.39 -1.73 12.47
CA GLY A 34 21.09 -2.99 12.24
C GLY A 34 21.05 -3.47 10.78
N THR A 35 21.63 -4.62 10.57
CA THR A 35 21.55 -5.30 9.26
C THR A 35 20.21 -6.01 9.11
N PHE A 36 19.41 -5.58 8.17
CA PHE A 36 18.14 -6.24 7.82
C PHE A 36 18.41 -7.46 6.95
N GLN A 37 17.84 -8.60 7.34
CA GLN A 37 17.96 -9.86 6.62
C GLN A 37 16.62 -10.26 6.03
N ILE A 38 16.61 -10.72 4.78
CA ILE A 38 15.42 -11.24 4.11
C ILE A 38 14.89 -12.44 4.89
N MET A 39 13.58 -12.45 5.16
CA MET A 39 12.93 -13.51 5.95
C MET A 39 12.54 -14.72 5.11
N THR A 40 12.29 -14.53 3.80
CA THR A 40 11.81 -15.58 2.89
C THR A 40 12.62 -15.58 1.60
N GLU A 41 12.78 -16.73 0.97
CA GLU A 41 13.49 -16.85 -0.32
C GLU A 41 12.71 -16.24 -1.48
N THR A 42 11.37 -16.24 -1.37
CA THR A 42 10.47 -15.68 -2.39
C THR A 42 9.66 -14.53 -1.81
N PRO A 43 9.12 -13.62 -2.64
CA PRO A 43 8.17 -12.62 -2.21
C PRO A 43 6.94 -13.23 -1.52
N LEU A 44 6.29 -12.44 -0.65
CA LEU A 44 5.02 -12.81 -0.02
C LEU A 44 3.83 -12.72 -0.98
N THR A 45 3.97 -11.89 -2.02
CA THR A 45 2.97 -11.72 -3.07
C THR A 45 3.10 -12.79 -4.15
N PRO A 46 2.05 -13.07 -4.93
CA PRO A 46 2.09 -14.12 -5.96
C PRO A 46 3.21 -13.92 -6.98
N ASP A 47 3.81 -15.01 -7.41
CA ASP A 47 4.97 -15.02 -8.32
C ASP A 47 4.62 -14.55 -9.76
N ASP A 48 3.34 -14.56 -10.12
CA ASP A 48 2.81 -14.14 -11.42
C ASP A 48 2.18 -12.75 -11.40
N TRP A 49 2.30 -12.02 -10.26
CA TRP A 49 1.79 -10.67 -10.09
C TRP A 49 2.93 -9.65 -9.97
N ASN A 50 2.68 -8.45 -10.48
CA ASN A 50 3.50 -7.28 -10.18
C ASN A 50 2.89 -6.53 -9.00
N CYS A 51 3.51 -6.66 -7.83
CA CYS A 51 3.05 -6.06 -6.58
C CYS A 51 4.09 -5.11 -6.02
N ILE A 52 3.64 -3.91 -5.65
CA ILE A 52 4.50 -2.84 -5.13
C ILE A 52 3.90 -2.21 -3.86
N ASP A 53 4.71 -1.43 -3.16
CA ASP A 53 4.32 -0.52 -2.08
C ASP A 53 3.58 -1.20 -0.92
N GLY A 54 4.18 -2.27 -0.43
CA GLY A 54 3.64 -3.00 0.72
C GLY A 54 3.76 -2.21 2.02
N MET A 55 2.67 -2.17 2.79
CA MET A 55 2.64 -1.69 4.17
C MET A 55 2.06 -2.74 5.11
N LEU A 56 2.46 -2.71 6.40
CA LEU A 56 1.84 -3.52 7.44
C LEU A 56 0.79 -2.71 8.20
N TYR A 57 -0.38 -3.31 8.37
CA TYR A 57 -1.42 -2.78 9.26
C TYR A 57 -1.73 -3.82 10.34
N GLN A 58 -1.56 -3.42 11.60
CA GLN A 58 -1.85 -4.29 12.74
C GLN A 58 -3.20 -3.94 13.37
N GLU A 59 -4.05 -4.94 13.53
CA GLU A 59 -5.31 -4.85 14.24
C GLU A 59 -5.44 -5.99 15.25
N LYS A 60 -5.36 -5.66 16.55
CA LYS A 60 -5.31 -6.65 17.63
C LYS A 60 -4.10 -7.59 17.44
N GLU A 61 -4.36 -8.89 17.32
CA GLU A 61 -3.34 -9.93 17.14
C GLU A 61 -3.07 -10.26 15.65
N LYS A 62 -3.79 -9.60 14.74
CA LYS A 62 -3.66 -9.84 13.30
C LYS A 62 -2.81 -8.77 12.64
N ILE A 63 -2.00 -9.20 11.69
CA ILE A 63 -1.20 -8.33 10.84
C ILE A 63 -1.62 -8.55 9.40
N TYR A 64 -1.83 -7.46 8.69
CA TYR A 64 -2.21 -7.46 7.29
C TYR A 64 -1.12 -6.79 6.46
N LEU A 65 -0.83 -7.36 5.31
CA LEU A 65 -0.08 -6.72 4.24
C LEU A 65 -1.07 -6.04 3.32
N ILE A 66 -0.91 -4.73 3.13
CA ILE A 66 -1.69 -3.93 2.18
C ILE A 66 -0.72 -3.48 1.10
N PHE A 67 -1.11 -3.60 -0.18
CA PHE A 67 -0.19 -3.38 -1.28
C PHE A 67 -0.93 -3.02 -2.58
N SER A 68 -0.21 -2.43 -3.51
CA SER A 68 -0.70 -2.17 -4.86
C SER A 68 -0.45 -3.38 -5.76
N HIS A 69 -1.49 -3.90 -6.42
CA HIS A 69 -1.37 -4.77 -7.57
C HIS A 69 -1.21 -3.86 -8.80
N SER A 70 -0.02 -3.86 -9.36
CA SER A 70 0.42 -2.88 -10.34
C SER A 70 -0.45 -2.84 -11.60
N PHE A 71 -0.55 -1.66 -12.19
CA PHE A 71 -1.21 -1.42 -13.47
C PHE A 71 -0.63 -2.25 -14.63
N GLU A 72 0.58 -2.75 -14.49
CA GLU A 72 1.22 -3.63 -15.47
C GLU A 72 0.40 -4.92 -15.69
N ASP A 73 -0.28 -5.40 -14.65
CA ASP A 73 -1.18 -6.56 -14.69
C ASP A 73 -2.65 -6.13 -14.71
N VAL A 74 -2.98 -5.09 -13.95
CA VAL A 74 -4.36 -4.63 -13.74
C VAL A 74 -4.48 -3.15 -14.10
N PRO A 75 -4.84 -2.79 -15.35
CA PRO A 75 -4.92 -1.38 -15.77
C PRO A 75 -5.87 -0.49 -14.96
N ALA A 76 -6.76 -1.07 -14.16
CA ALA A 76 -7.61 -0.33 -13.20
C ALA A 76 -6.84 0.16 -11.98
N GLY A 77 -5.66 -0.42 -11.67
CA GLY A 77 -4.83 -0.12 -10.49
C GLY A 77 -5.50 -0.56 -9.19
N ASP A 78 -5.22 -1.77 -8.73
CA ASP A 78 -5.89 -2.34 -7.56
C ASP A 78 -5.10 -2.13 -6.27
N MET A 79 -5.78 -1.75 -5.21
CA MET A 79 -5.29 -1.82 -3.84
C MET A 79 -5.75 -3.13 -3.22
N CYS A 80 -4.80 -3.94 -2.79
CA CYS A 80 -5.05 -5.27 -2.26
C CYS A 80 -4.64 -5.40 -0.79
N MET A 81 -5.18 -6.41 -0.13
CA MET A 81 -4.77 -6.81 1.21
C MET A 81 -4.75 -8.33 1.38
N VAL A 82 -3.94 -8.79 2.33
CA VAL A 82 -3.95 -10.18 2.80
C VAL A 82 -3.54 -10.24 4.29
N GLU A 83 -4.13 -11.14 5.06
CA GLU A 83 -3.65 -11.46 6.42
C GLU A 83 -2.31 -12.20 6.32
N LEU A 84 -1.37 -11.88 7.21
CA LEU A 84 -0.11 -12.59 7.36
C LEU A 84 -0.17 -13.58 8.53
N GLU A 85 0.66 -14.62 8.48
CA GLU A 85 0.94 -15.42 9.66
C GLU A 85 1.67 -14.57 10.72
N GLU A 86 1.55 -14.94 11.98
CA GLU A 86 2.10 -14.20 13.12
C GLU A 86 3.61 -13.92 13.00
N ASN A 87 4.34 -14.84 12.38
CA ASN A 87 5.78 -14.73 12.14
C ASN A 87 6.14 -13.92 10.89
N LEU A 88 5.15 -13.37 10.17
CA LEU A 88 5.31 -12.56 8.96
C LEU A 88 6.01 -13.27 7.78
N SER A 89 6.16 -14.59 7.81
CA SER A 89 6.90 -15.34 6.80
C SER A 89 6.04 -15.82 5.62
N CYS A 90 4.72 -15.78 5.74
CA CYS A 90 3.81 -16.16 4.66
C CYS A 90 2.44 -15.50 4.80
N ILE A 91 1.71 -15.49 3.70
CA ILE A 91 0.31 -15.02 3.65
C ILE A 91 -0.62 -16.08 4.24
N LYS A 92 -1.74 -15.61 4.82
CA LYS A 92 -2.79 -16.41 5.40
C LYS A 92 -4.13 -16.14 4.74
N GLY A 93 -4.66 -17.12 4.08
CA GLY A 93 -5.94 -17.00 3.39
C GLY A 93 -5.82 -16.47 1.96
N LYS A 94 -6.80 -15.68 1.54
CA LYS A 94 -6.89 -15.16 0.18
C LYS A 94 -6.59 -13.67 0.15
N ILE A 95 -5.93 -13.24 -0.92
CA ILE A 95 -5.79 -11.82 -1.26
C ILE A 95 -7.17 -11.27 -1.60
N ILE A 96 -7.46 -10.08 -1.11
CA ILE A 96 -8.72 -9.36 -1.33
C ILE A 96 -8.38 -8.01 -1.97
N THR A 97 -9.02 -7.69 -3.10
CA THR A 97 -9.00 -6.33 -3.65
C THR A 97 -9.92 -5.45 -2.80
N LEU A 98 -9.36 -4.39 -2.24
CA LEU A 98 -10.09 -3.42 -1.43
C LEU A 98 -10.86 -2.42 -2.29
N PHE A 99 -10.21 -1.90 -3.33
CA PHE A 99 -10.73 -0.97 -4.31
C PHE A 99 -9.78 -0.84 -5.50
N SER A 100 -10.25 -0.21 -6.58
CA SER A 100 -9.43 0.15 -7.75
C SER A 100 -9.31 1.67 -7.86
N ALA A 101 -8.17 2.17 -8.37
CA ALA A 101 -7.94 3.59 -8.61
C ALA A 101 -8.94 4.16 -9.61
N LYS A 102 -9.32 3.38 -10.62
CA LYS A 102 -10.32 3.74 -11.62
C LYS A 102 -11.67 4.18 -11.04
N ASP A 103 -12.02 3.69 -9.84
CA ASP A 103 -13.31 3.97 -9.20
C ASP A 103 -13.31 5.26 -8.38
N ALA A 104 -12.16 5.97 -8.30
CA ALA A 104 -12.03 7.23 -7.59
C ALA A 104 -12.24 8.41 -8.55
N ASP A 105 -13.24 9.26 -8.30
CA ASP A 105 -13.60 10.40 -9.16
C ASP A 105 -12.46 11.41 -9.40
N TRP A 106 -11.50 11.48 -8.49
CA TRP A 106 -10.36 12.39 -8.59
C TRP A 106 -9.19 11.83 -9.40
N ALA A 107 -9.13 10.50 -9.58
CA ALA A 107 -8.06 9.84 -10.33
C ALA A 107 -8.34 9.91 -11.83
N VAL A 108 -7.28 10.19 -12.59
CA VAL A 108 -7.35 10.21 -14.06
C VAL A 108 -6.34 9.21 -14.64
N PRO A 109 -6.55 8.73 -15.87
CA PRO A 109 -5.59 7.84 -16.52
C PRO A 109 -4.19 8.48 -16.61
N ILE A 110 -3.16 7.64 -16.52
CA ILE A 110 -1.76 8.05 -16.70
C ILE A 110 -1.58 8.62 -18.12
N PRO A 111 -1.24 9.91 -18.30
CA PRO A 111 -1.20 10.54 -19.62
C PRO A 111 -0.04 10.05 -20.50
N PHE A 112 0.96 9.42 -19.90
CA PHE A 112 2.16 8.90 -20.58
C PHE A 112 2.19 7.35 -20.63
N ALA A 113 1.09 6.67 -20.29
CA ALA A 113 1.03 5.20 -20.24
C ALA A 113 1.51 4.53 -21.53
N LYS A 114 1.08 5.05 -22.68
CA LYS A 114 1.52 4.50 -23.99
C LYS A 114 2.97 4.83 -24.28
N ALA A 115 3.42 6.05 -24.00
CA ALA A 115 4.77 6.51 -24.36
C ALA A 115 5.85 5.83 -23.52
N GLU A 116 5.60 5.63 -22.23
CA GLU A 116 6.60 5.08 -21.30
C GLU A 116 6.46 3.58 -21.06
N PHE A 117 5.23 3.06 -21.07
CA PHE A 117 4.96 1.66 -20.74
C PHE A 117 4.41 0.83 -21.91
N GLY A 118 4.14 1.47 -23.06
CA GLY A 118 3.58 0.79 -24.24
C GLY A 118 2.13 0.34 -24.07
N MET A 119 1.43 0.82 -23.06
CA MET A 119 0.06 0.42 -22.72
C MET A 119 -0.96 1.26 -23.47
N ASP A 120 -1.91 0.62 -24.13
CA ASP A 120 -3.03 1.28 -24.81
C ASP A 120 -4.26 1.34 -23.90
N GLY A 121 -5.04 2.44 -24.03
CA GLY A 121 -6.26 2.66 -23.26
C GLY A 121 -6.01 3.40 -21.96
N ASP A 122 -7.03 3.45 -21.11
CA ASP A 122 -6.99 4.10 -19.81
C ASP A 122 -6.30 3.21 -18.78
N VAL A 123 -5.20 3.70 -18.24
CA VAL A 123 -4.38 3.03 -17.24
C VAL A 123 -4.35 3.86 -15.97
N TYR A 124 -4.69 3.25 -14.84
CA TYR A 124 -4.67 3.83 -13.51
C TYR A 124 -3.72 3.06 -12.62
N PHE A 125 -3.30 3.64 -11.52
CA PHE A 125 -2.47 2.95 -10.52
C PHE A 125 -2.85 3.36 -9.10
N THR A 126 -2.48 2.51 -8.16
CA THR A 126 -2.47 2.82 -6.72
C THR A 126 -1.04 2.74 -6.22
N ASP A 127 -0.62 3.72 -5.43
CA ASP A 127 0.69 3.77 -4.78
C ASP A 127 0.57 4.12 -3.30
N GLY A 128 1.57 3.75 -2.53
CA GLY A 128 1.84 4.22 -1.17
C GLY A 128 0.64 4.20 -0.23
N PRO A 129 0.01 3.04 0.03
CA PRO A 129 -1.08 2.98 0.99
C PRO A 129 -0.60 3.36 2.39
N ALA A 130 -1.39 4.19 3.10
CA ALA A 130 -1.17 4.53 4.49
C ALA A 130 -2.48 4.42 5.25
N VAL A 131 -2.60 3.43 6.13
CA VAL A 131 -3.82 3.14 6.89
C VAL A 131 -3.79 3.82 8.24
N TYR A 132 -4.90 4.43 8.60
CA TYR A 132 -5.10 5.06 9.90
C TYR A 132 -6.48 4.76 10.47
N ARG A 133 -6.53 4.35 11.75
CA ARG A 133 -7.80 4.20 12.48
C ARG A 133 -8.17 5.53 13.12
N GLN A 134 -9.29 6.08 12.67
CA GLN A 134 -9.85 7.31 13.21
C GLN A 134 -10.44 7.11 14.61
N GLN A 135 -10.57 8.19 15.39
CA GLN A 135 -11.13 8.14 16.74
C GLN A 135 -12.57 7.64 16.79
N ASN A 136 -13.34 7.82 15.70
CA ASN A 136 -14.70 7.32 15.57
C ASN A 136 -14.78 5.82 15.20
N GLY A 137 -13.63 5.13 15.13
CA GLY A 137 -13.51 3.71 14.80
C GLY A 137 -13.47 3.37 13.31
N LYS A 138 -13.70 4.33 12.42
CA LYS A 138 -13.57 4.11 10.97
C LYS A 138 -12.11 3.96 10.57
N LEU A 139 -11.86 3.26 9.46
CA LEU A 139 -10.54 3.22 8.85
C LEU A 139 -10.46 4.22 7.69
N LEU A 140 -9.30 4.82 7.57
CA LEU A 140 -8.90 5.69 6.47
C LEU A 140 -7.67 5.08 5.81
N ILE A 141 -7.67 5.00 4.47
CA ILE A 141 -6.47 4.79 3.67
C ILE A 141 -6.18 6.07 2.91
N LEU A 142 -5.00 6.66 3.12
CA LEU A 142 -4.42 7.59 2.17
C LEU A 142 -3.64 6.78 1.14
N TRP A 143 -3.77 7.15 -0.12
CA TRP A 143 -3.11 6.45 -1.23
C TRP A 143 -2.91 7.42 -2.40
N SER A 144 -1.98 7.12 -3.28
CA SER A 144 -1.61 8.02 -4.36
C SER A 144 -1.97 7.44 -5.72
N SER A 145 -2.28 8.34 -6.65
CA SER A 145 -2.48 8.06 -8.07
C SER A 145 -2.26 9.33 -8.89
N TRP A 146 -2.51 9.24 -10.18
CA TRP A 146 -2.49 10.40 -11.06
C TRP A 146 -3.81 11.15 -10.96
N GLY A 147 -3.76 12.43 -10.61
CA GLY A 147 -4.88 13.36 -10.62
C GLY A 147 -4.77 14.36 -11.77
N GLU A 148 -5.75 15.25 -11.93
CA GLU A 148 -5.77 16.26 -13.02
C GLU A 148 -4.51 17.13 -13.12
N LYS A 149 -3.81 17.35 -11.99
CA LYS A 149 -2.64 18.22 -11.90
C LYS A 149 -1.33 17.48 -11.61
N GLY A 150 -1.29 16.16 -11.80
CA GLY A 150 -0.13 15.33 -11.53
C GLY A 150 -0.32 14.37 -10.38
N TYR A 151 0.78 13.88 -9.81
CA TYR A 151 0.77 12.92 -8.72
C TYR A 151 0.06 13.48 -7.48
N THR A 152 -0.91 12.76 -6.97
CA THR A 152 -1.91 13.27 -6.01
C THR A 152 -2.20 12.24 -4.93
N VAL A 153 -2.41 12.69 -3.70
CA VAL A 153 -2.90 11.86 -2.58
C VAL A 153 -4.39 12.03 -2.43
N GLY A 154 -5.12 10.94 -2.60
CA GLY A 154 -6.53 10.84 -2.26
C GLY A 154 -6.78 9.98 -1.04
N GLN A 155 -8.03 9.69 -0.77
CA GLN A 155 -8.43 8.96 0.43
C GLN A 155 -9.63 8.05 0.17
N ALA A 156 -9.62 6.91 0.87
CA ALA A 156 -10.77 6.02 0.95
C ALA A 156 -11.09 5.72 2.42
N VAL A 157 -12.36 5.52 2.73
CA VAL A 157 -12.83 5.26 4.09
C VAL A 157 -13.60 3.94 4.15
N SER A 158 -13.30 3.13 5.16
CA SER A 158 -14.15 2.00 5.59
C SER A 158 -15.02 2.47 6.74
N ASP A 159 -16.29 2.74 6.45
CA ASP A 159 -17.27 3.18 7.45
C ASP A 159 -17.57 2.08 8.47
N SER A 160 -17.36 0.80 8.12
CA SER A 160 -17.50 -0.34 9.01
C SER A 160 -16.37 -0.44 10.05
N GLY A 161 -15.26 0.23 9.83
CA GLY A 161 -14.04 0.12 10.62
C GLY A 161 -13.30 -1.22 10.44
N LYS A 162 -13.69 -2.05 9.48
CA LYS A 162 -13.02 -3.31 9.12
C LYS A 162 -12.05 -3.07 7.98
N ILE A 163 -10.90 -3.74 8.03
CA ILE A 163 -9.89 -3.60 6.98
C ILE A 163 -10.37 -4.17 5.65
N GLU A 164 -11.19 -5.20 5.68
CA GLU A 164 -11.80 -5.78 4.48
C GLU A 164 -12.83 -4.84 3.81
N GLY A 165 -13.21 -3.77 4.48
CA GLY A 165 -14.16 -2.79 3.96
C GLY A 165 -15.62 -3.06 4.36
N PRO A 166 -16.59 -2.66 3.51
CA PRO A 166 -16.37 -2.03 2.20
C PRO A 166 -15.70 -0.66 2.29
N TRP A 167 -14.90 -0.33 1.27
CA TRP A 167 -14.20 0.92 1.13
C TRP A 167 -14.95 1.85 0.17
N ARG A 168 -14.90 3.15 0.46
CA ARG A 168 -15.52 4.19 -0.34
C ARG A 168 -14.52 5.33 -0.55
N HIS A 169 -14.26 5.70 -1.80
CA HIS A 169 -13.45 6.86 -2.13
C HIS A 169 -14.12 8.15 -1.66
N LEU A 170 -13.31 9.12 -1.27
CA LEU A 170 -13.77 10.48 -1.00
C LEU A 170 -13.35 11.38 -2.15
N GLU A 171 -14.23 12.30 -2.54
CA GLU A 171 -13.99 13.26 -3.63
C GLU A 171 -12.83 14.22 -3.30
N GLN A 172 -12.69 14.57 -2.02
CA GLN A 172 -11.68 15.51 -1.58
C GLN A 172 -10.29 14.87 -1.58
N ILE A 173 -9.37 15.43 -2.36
CA ILE A 173 -7.94 15.08 -2.30
C ILE A 173 -7.31 15.65 -1.02
N VAL A 174 -6.26 14.99 -0.53
CA VAL A 174 -5.51 15.38 0.67
C VAL A 174 -4.33 16.27 0.31
N PHE A 175 -3.62 15.89 -0.75
CA PHE A 175 -2.45 16.62 -1.22
C PHE A 175 -2.32 16.53 -2.74
N GLY A 176 -1.88 17.62 -3.36
CA GLY A 176 -1.60 17.79 -4.78
C GLY A 176 -1.47 19.29 -5.11
N PRO A 177 -0.86 19.66 -6.21
CA PRO A 177 -0.33 18.80 -7.26
C PRO A 177 1.09 18.32 -6.98
N ASP A 178 1.42 17.21 -7.63
CA ASP A 178 2.77 16.67 -7.83
C ASP A 178 3.50 16.25 -6.55
N GLY A 179 2.78 15.50 -5.70
CA GLY A 179 3.33 14.86 -4.50
C GLY A 179 2.44 13.74 -4.00
N GLY A 180 3.06 12.76 -3.37
CA GLY A 180 2.34 11.59 -2.83
C GLY A 180 3.25 10.56 -2.21
N HIS A 181 2.73 9.36 -2.01
CA HIS A 181 3.41 8.22 -1.43
C HIS A 181 3.95 8.50 -0.03
N GLY A 182 3.08 9.06 0.82
CA GLY A 182 3.44 9.39 2.19
C GLY A 182 3.05 8.31 3.19
N MET A 183 3.51 8.45 4.42
CA MET A 183 3.20 7.56 5.53
C MET A 183 2.77 8.33 6.78
N PHE A 184 2.00 7.67 7.65
CA PHE A 184 1.70 8.19 8.98
C PHE A 184 2.81 7.87 9.99
N PHE A 185 3.12 8.82 10.85
CA PHE A 185 3.98 8.59 12.00
C PHE A 185 3.57 9.47 13.19
N HIS A 186 3.96 9.06 14.39
CA HIS A 186 3.80 9.86 15.58
C HIS A 186 5.14 10.53 15.97
N THR A 187 5.07 11.81 16.27
CA THR A 187 6.24 12.51 16.85
C THR A 187 6.50 12.01 18.27
N LYS A 188 7.66 12.35 18.83
CA LYS A 188 7.98 12.03 20.24
C LYS A 188 6.98 12.63 21.24
N GLU A 189 6.32 13.73 20.85
CA GLU A 189 5.25 14.40 21.62
C GLU A 189 3.87 13.77 21.39
N GLY A 190 3.78 12.71 20.60
CA GLY A 190 2.54 11.97 20.31
C GLY A 190 1.65 12.60 19.23
N ALA A 191 2.10 13.64 18.52
CA ALA A 191 1.35 14.22 17.43
C ALA A 191 1.41 13.32 16.18
N LEU A 192 0.23 13.00 15.61
CA LEU A 192 0.15 12.31 14.33
C LEU A 192 0.56 13.24 13.20
N LYS A 193 1.41 12.76 12.33
CA LYS A 193 1.87 13.45 11.12
C LYS A 193 1.73 12.54 9.90
N TYR A 194 1.58 13.15 8.74
CA TYR A 194 1.70 12.51 7.44
C TYR A 194 2.85 13.20 6.69
N LEU A 195 3.77 12.42 6.17
CA LEU A 195 4.98 12.89 5.48
C LEU A 195 4.98 12.36 4.05
#